data_08720cf3d66a774db0883911725dfb68
#
_entry.id   08720cf3d66a774db0883911725dfb68
#
_cell.length_a   1.000
_cell.length_b   1.000
_cell.length_c   1.000
_cell.angle_alpha   90.00
_cell.angle_beta   90.00
_cell.angle_gamma   90.00
#
_symmetry.space_group_name_H-M   'P 1'
#
loop_
_entity.id
_entity.type
_entity.pdbx_description
1 polymer ?
#
loop_
_entity_poly.entity_id
_entity_poly.type
_entity_poly.pdbx_seq_one_letter_code
_entity_poly.pdbx_strand_id
1 'polypeptide(L)'
;MIDARETPGPLPVPVDVPVLDVRTMFPVPGEISEENSGKAEESPAEDLEAFLQEARELRRMIVDTDPLYAVFTSGSTGVPKGVLVSHRSLFDLTDAFEEVFGFEEDTVFGNQAPFDYDGSSKDLYNALHCGGRVEIIPHRMFMLPAVLLEYLAVRSVNTIIWAVSAVRIVADFRALDAVKTSVPLCLRKVMFSGEVMPVKTINYWMQFFPDALYVNLYGPTEITCNCTYYTITRRFEPDEKFPIGRAFPNTRVFLLEKKESDNEEAGAGGETAQSGNRVCGIIPDSLPDVRGEICVEGTCVALGYWNNPDRTAENFTAKPGASVTLNRIYRTGDLGYYNKEGELCFASREDNQIKHMSHRIELGEIEAALNAIDFIDVACCFYDHDRHKIVCVYQAGEDRRRQIATALVDRLPKYMRPNKYIRMEQMPLNAHVKIDRRLLRTMYEEGKLK
;
A
#
# COMPACT_ATOMS: atom_id res chain seq x y z
N MET A 1 6.90 -15.71 -15.71
CA MET A 1 7.26 -14.62 -14.76
C MET A 1 8.32 -13.75 -15.44
N ILE A 2 8.19 -12.44 -15.37
CA ILE A 2 9.14 -11.50 -16.00
C ILE A 2 10.12 -11.04 -14.92
N ASP A 3 11.41 -11.29 -15.11
CA ASP A 3 12.49 -10.80 -14.23
C ASP A 3 13.14 -9.57 -14.86
N ALA A 4 12.94 -8.42 -14.25
CA ALA A 4 13.49 -7.14 -14.69
C ALA A 4 14.59 -6.58 -13.76
N ARG A 5 15.17 -7.41 -12.86
CA ARG A 5 16.24 -6.99 -11.96
C ARG A 5 17.51 -6.69 -12.74
N GLU A 6 18.27 -5.69 -12.33
CA GLU A 6 19.57 -5.34 -12.93
C GLU A 6 20.59 -6.48 -12.84
N THR A 7 20.52 -7.29 -11.80
CA THR A 7 21.30 -8.53 -11.62
C THR A 7 20.35 -9.67 -11.26
N PRO A 8 20.10 -10.62 -12.18
CA PRO A 8 19.26 -11.77 -11.89
C PRO A 8 19.90 -12.63 -10.79
N GLY A 9 19.19 -12.79 -9.69
CA GLY A 9 19.52 -13.78 -8.67
C GLY A 9 18.49 -14.92 -8.70
N PRO A 10 18.71 -16.03 -7.99
CA PRO A 10 17.71 -17.07 -7.90
C PRO A 10 16.40 -16.50 -7.37
N LEU A 11 15.30 -16.81 -8.04
CA LEU A 11 13.97 -16.45 -7.55
C LEU A 11 13.72 -17.24 -6.26
N PRO A 12 13.18 -16.60 -5.21
CA PRO A 12 12.98 -17.24 -3.91
C PRO A 12 11.86 -18.31 -3.90
N VAL A 13 11.26 -18.58 -5.04
CA VAL A 13 10.16 -19.55 -5.18
C VAL A 13 10.55 -20.63 -6.16
N PRO A 14 10.52 -21.91 -5.76
CA PRO A 14 10.64 -23.01 -6.72
C PRO A 14 9.33 -23.05 -7.52
N VAL A 15 9.34 -22.46 -8.69
CA VAL A 15 8.19 -22.48 -9.60
C VAL A 15 8.66 -23.10 -10.90
N ASP A 16 8.03 -24.15 -11.32
CA ASP A 16 8.10 -24.69 -12.70
C ASP A 16 7.40 -23.74 -13.69
N VAL A 17 7.70 -22.44 -13.57
CA VAL A 17 7.18 -21.44 -14.50
C VAL A 17 8.34 -20.91 -15.30
N PRO A 18 8.29 -20.90 -16.63
CA PRO A 18 9.32 -20.31 -17.46
C PRO A 18 9.55 -18.85 -17.07
N VAL A 19 10.80 -18.52 -16.74
CA VAL A 19 11.19 -17.13 -16.48
C VAL A 19 11.65 -16.52 -17.79
N LEU A 20 10.92 -15.53 -18.27
CA LEU A 20 11.25 -14.78 -19.46
C LEU A 20 12.13 -13.57 -19.05
N ASP A 21 13.36 -13.55 -19.49
CA ASP A 21 14.22 -12.37 -19.31
C ASP A 21 13.93 -11.34 -20.39
N VAL A 22 13.28 -10.23 -20.01
CA VAL A 22 12.89 -9.15 -20.94
C VAL A 22 14.10 -8.56 -21.69
N ARG A 23 15.31 -8.58 -21.09
CA ARG A 23 16.53 -8.06 -21.72
C ARG A 23 16.97 -8.87 -22.92
N THR A 24 16.66 -10.17 -22.95
CA THR A 24 16.93 -11.03 -24.10
C THR A 24 15.96 -10.79 -25.24
N MET A 25 14.75 -10.27 -24.94
CA MET A 25 13.72 -9.96 -25.94
C MET A 25 13.90 -8.57 -26.58
N PHE A 26 14.45 -7.62 -25.81
CA PHE A 26 14.63 -6.22 -26.24
C PHE A 26 16.07 -5.80 -25.93
N PRO A 27 17.10 -6.27 -26.67
CA PRO A 27 18.47 -5.85 -26.47
C PRO A 27 18.59 -4.34 -26.66
N VAL A 28 19.24 -3.66 -25.71
CA VAL A 28 19.51 -2.22 -25.82
C VAL A 28 20.49 -2.01 -26.98
N PRO A 29 20.17 -1.16 -27.96
CA PRO A 29 21.11 -0.87 -29.06
C PRO A 29 22.41 -0.30 -28.50
N GLY A 30 23.53 -1.02 -28.65
CA GLY A 30 24.85 -0.60 -28.21
C GLY A 30 25.56 -1.55 -27.23
N GLU A 31 24.87 -2.55 -26.66
CA GLU A 31 25.47 -3.56 -25.76
C GLU A 31 25.80 -4.91 -26.45
N ILE A 32 25.86 -4.96 -27.77
CA ILE A 32 26.31 -6.17 -28.47
C ILE A 32 27.84 -6.19 -28.37
N SER A 33 28.35 -6.92 -27.36
CA SER A 33 29.76 -7.28 -27.33
C SER A 33 30.06 -8.20 -28.51
N GLU A 34 31.12 -7.89 -29.28
CA GLU A 34 31.55 -8.63 -30.46
C GLU A 34 31.96 -10.12 -30.20
N GLU A 35 31.88 -10.60 -28.96
CA GLU A 35 32.27 -11.96 -28.59
C GLU A 35 31.19 -13.05 -28.85
N ASN A 36 29.97 -12.70 -29.23
CA ASN A 36 28.91 -13.69 -29.51
C ASN A 36 28.54 -13.85 -31.00
N SER A 37 29.40 -13.49 -31.92
CA SER A 37 29.16 -13.63 -33.37
C SER A 37 29.39 -15.05 -33.93
N GLY A 38 29.43 -16.05 -33.12
CA GLY A 38 29.72 -17.41 -33.56
C GLY A 38 28.83 -18.49 -32.97
N LYS A 39 27.55 -18.47 -33.27
CA LYS A 39 26.62 -19.59 -33.45
C LYS A 39 25.19 -19.02 -33.55
N ALA A 40 24.74 -18.70 -34.75
CA ALA A 40 23.35 -18.61 -35.05
C ALA A 40 22.78 -20.05 -34.99
N GLU A 41 22.27 -20.47 -33.85
CA GLU A 41 21.37 -21.61 -33.79
C GLU A 41 20.03 -21.17 -34.38
N GLU A 42 19.56 -21.97 -35.32
CA GLU A 42 18.36 -21.74 -36.10
C GLU A 42 17.12 -21.62 -35.20
N SER A 43 16.36 -20.57 -35.49
CA SER A 43 14.93 -20.35 -35.26
C SER A 43 14.38 -19.98 -33.90
N PRO A 44 14.52 -18.69 -33.48
CA PRO A 44 13.59 -18.12 -32.51
C PRO A 44 12.18 -17.88 -33.09
N ALA A 45 12.02 -17.92 -34.44
CA ALA A 45 10.77 -17.53 -35.09
C ALA A 45 9.67 -18.60 -34.99
N GLU A 46 10.02 -19.87 -35.13
CA GLU A 46 9.05 -20.98 -35.03
C GLU A 46 8.59 -21.18 -33.59
N ASP A 47 9.48 -21.08 -32.62
CA ASP A 47 9.16 -21.13 -31.20
C ASP A 47 8.28 -19.93 -30.78
N LEU A 48 8.53 -18.73 -31.34
CA LEU A 48 7.71 -17.55 -31.09
C LEU A 48 6.30 -17.70 -31.67
N GLU A 49 6.17 -18.24 -32.86
CA GLU A 49 4.85 -18.44 -33.50
C GLU A 49 4.01 -19.50 -32.79
N ALA A 50 4.62 -20.61 -32.37
CA ALA A 50 4.01 -21.61 -31.50
C ALA A 50 3.57 -21.02 -30.15
N PHE A 51 4.43 -20.26 -29.50
CA PHE A 51 4.10 -19.55 -28.26
C PHE A 51 2.93 -18.55 -28.44
N LEU A 52 2.97 -17.76 -29.52
CA LEU A 52 1.88 -16.81 -29.82
C LEU A 52 0.55 -17.53 -30.13
N GLN A 53 0.62 -18.70 -30.74
CA GLN A 53 -0.58 -19.49 -30.98
C GLN A 53 -1.15 -20.04 -29.67
N GLU A 54 -0.31 -20.61 -28.81
CA GLU A 54 -0.74 -21.09 -27.50
C GLU A 54 -1.28 -19.93 -26.63
N ALA A 55 -0.61 -18.78 -26.62
CA ALA A 55 -1.09 -17.59 -25.95
C ALA A 55 -2.46 -17.12 -26.46
N ARG A 56 -2.71 -17.19 -27.77
CA ARG A 56 -4.04 -16.89 -28.38
C ARG A 56 -5.11 -17.86 -27.91
N GLU A 57 -4.79 -19.13 -27.79
CA GLU A 57 -5.72 -20.16 -27.33
C GLU A 57 -6.05 -19.98 -25.85
N LEU A 58 -5.04 -19.76 -25.01
CA LEU A 58 -5.23 -19.44 -23.60
C LEU A 58 -6.08 -18.17 -23.44
N ARG A 59 -5.79 -17.12 -24.20
CA ARG A 59 -6.55 -15.86 -24.15
C ARG A 59 -8.04 -16.04 -24.46
N ARG A 60 -8.40 -17.01 -25.31
CA ARG A 60 -9.82 -17.31 -25.63
C ARG A 60 -10.57 -17.97 -24.47
N MET A 61 -9.86 -18.60 -23.55
CA MET A 61 -10.43 -19.26 -22.37
C MET A 61 -10.52 -18.34 -21.15
N ILE A 62 -9.74 -17.26 -21.13
CA ILE A 62 -9.72 -16.29 -20.02
C ILE A 62 -11.03 -15.49 -20.02
N VAL A 63 -11.66 -15.44 -18.84
CA VAL A 63 -12.78 -14.55 -18.55
C VAL A 63 -12.33 -13.45 -17.56
N ASP A 64 -13.09 -12.39 -17.48
CA ASP A 64 -12.70 -11.22 -16.68
C ASP A 64 -12.69 -11.46 -15.16
N THR A 65 -13.31 -12.54 -14.70
CA THR A 65 -13.23 -12.99 -13.31
C THR A 65 -11.99 -13.82 -12.98
N ASP A 66 -11.18 -14.18 -13.99
CA ASP A 66 -9.93 -14.89 -13.77
C ASP A 66 -8.87 -13.99 -13.12
N PRO A 67 -7.89 -14.56 -12.39
CA PRO A 67 -6.78 -13.79 -11.84
C PRO A 67 -5.96 -13.13 -12.94
N LEU A 68 -5.70 -11.83 -12.77
CA LEU A 68 -4.79 -11.07 -13.63
C LEU A 68 -3.37 -11.09 -13.06
N TYR A 69 -3.24 -10.81 -11.76
CA TYR A 69 -1.96 -10.81 -11.06
C TYR A 69 -2.09 -11.23 -9.60
N ALA A 70 -0.96 -11.59 -9.02
CA ALA A 70 -0.80 -11.77 -7.58
C ALA A 70 0.28 -10.82 -7.05
N VAL A 71 -0.07 -10.00 -6.05
CA VAL A 71 0.89 -9.15 -5.33
C VAL A 71 1.05 -9.67 -3.92
N PHE A 72 2.31 -9.86 -3.50
CA PHE A 72 2.62 -10.36 -2.17
C PHE A 72 2.76 -9.21 -1.17
N THR A 73 2.04 -9.33 -0.07
CA THR A 73 2.11 -8.39 1.06
C THR A 73 2.58 -9.11 2.31
N SER A 74 3.15 -8.36 3.27
CA SER A 74 3.55 -8.92 4.56
C SER A 74 2.38 -9.61 5.26
N GLY A 75 2.65 -10.75 5.89
CA GLY A 75 1.66 -11.54 6.62
C GLY A 75 1.90 -11.48 8.13
N SER A 76 0.83 -11.43 8.95
CA SER A 76 0.93 -11.39 10.42
C SER A 76 1.62 -12.62 11.04
N THR A 77 1.76 -13.71 10.28
CA THR A 77 2.45 -14.94 10.68
C THR A 77 3.91 -14.98 10.21
N GLY A 78 4.42 -13.89 9.59
CA GLY A 78 5.76 -13.84 9.00
C GLY A 78 5.85 -14.48 7.60
N VAL A 79 4.77 -15.08 7.10
CA VAL A 79 4.71 -15.61 5.72
C VAL A 79 3.97 -14.61 4.84
N PRO A 80 4.58 -14.12 3.75
CA PRO A 80 3.91 -13.21 2.82
C PRO A 80 2.63 -13.84 2.24
N LYS A 81 1.59 -13.03 2.07
CA LYS A 81 0.31 -13.44 1.48
C LYS A 81 0.17 -12.87 0.08
N GLY A 82 -0.10 -13.73 -0.90
CA GLY A 82 -0.35 -13.33 -2.29
C GLY A 82 -1.80 -12.94 -2.49
N VAL A 83 -2.07 -11.67 -2.76
CA VAL A 83 -3.42 -11.17 -3.06
C VAL A 83 -3.70 -11.36 -4.53
N LEU A 84 -4.76 -12.12 -4.86
CA LEU A 84 -5.18 -12.39 -6.23
C LEU A 84 -6.18 -11.33 -6.70
N VAL A 85 -5.81 -10.58 -7.71
CA VAL A 85 -6.67 -9.54 -8.32
C VAL A 85 -7.16 -10.03 -9.69
N SER A 86 -8.46 -9.89 -9.96
CA SER A 86 -9.05 -10.29 -11.23
C SER A 86 -8.92 -9.21 -12.32
N HIS A 87 -9.07 -9.60 -13.58
CA HIS A 87 -9.20 -8.66 -14.69
C HIS A 87 -10.37 -7.69 -14.46
N ARG A 88 -11.53 -8.21 -13.98
CA ARG A 88 -12.72 -7.39 -13.66
C ARG A 88 -12.41 -6.30 -12.67
N SER A 89 -11.70 -6.62 -11.57
CA SER A 89 -11.35 -5.66 -10.54
C SER A 89 -10.47 -4.52 -11.08
N LEU A 90 -9.58 -4.85 -12.02
CA LEU A 90 -8.73 -3.84 -12.65
C LEU A 90 -9.51 -2.95 -13.63
N PHE A 91 -10.39 -3.52 -14.46
CA PHE A 91 -11.25 -2.72 -15.34
C PHE A 91 -12.13 -1.77 -14.54
N ASP A 92 -12.71 -2.23 -13.43
CA ASP A 92 -13.50 -1.41 -12.54
C ASP A 92 -12.69 -0.23 -11.96
N LEU A 93 -11.42 -0.48 -11.58
CA LEU A 93 -10.52 0.57 -11.11
C LEU A 93 -10.26 1.62 -12.21
N THR A 94 -9.94 1.21 -13.42
CA THR A 94 -9.63 2.15 -14.51
C THR A 94 -10.85 2.94 -14.96
N ASP A 95 -12.01 2.29 -15.09
CA ASP A 95 -13.27 2.94 -15.41
C ASP A 95 -13.64 4.00 -14.35
N ALA A 96 -13.50 3.65 -13.05
CA ALA A 96 -13.77 4.56 -11.95
C ALA A 96 -12.79 5.75 -11.90
N PHE A 97 -11.51 5.51 -12.20
CA PHE A 97 -10.51 6.59 -12.27
C PHE A 97 -10.75 7.53 -13.45
N GLU A 98 -11.14 7.00 -14.61
CA GLU A 98 -11.50 7.83 -15.76
C GLU A 98 -12.74 8.67 -15.47
N GLU A 99 -13.81 8.06 -14.95
CA GLU A 99 -15.05 8.76 -14.62
C GLU A 99 -14.83 9.91 -13.63
N VAL A 100 -13.98 9.69 -12.62
CA VAL A 100 -13.79 10.67 -11.53
C VAL A 100 -12.75 11.71 -11.86
N PHE A 101 -11.66 11.34 -12.54
CA PHE A 101 -10.49 12.22 -12.72
C PHE A 101 -10.27 12.70 -14.15
N GLY A 102 -10.95 12.11 -15.13
CA GLY A 102 -10.87 12.51 -16.53
C GLY A 102 -9.43 12.45 -17.06
N PHE A 103 -8.89 11.25 -17.22
CA PHE A 103 -7.63 11.05 -17.92
C PHE A 103 -7.86 11.07 -19.43
N GLU A 104 -6.94 11.66 -20.18
CA GLU A 104 -7.02 11.86 -21.63
C GLU A 104 -5.75 11.36 -22.30
N GLU A 105 -5.74 11.27 -23.63
CA GLU A 105 -4.59 10.80 -24.42
C GLU A 105 -3.30 11.63 -24.19
N ASP A 106 -3.43 12.88 -23.79
CA ASP A 106 -2.29 13.75 -23.45
C ASP A 106 -1.79 13.56 -22.00
N THR A 107 -2.40 12.66 -21.23
CA THR A 107 -1.96 12.35 -19.88
C THR A 107 -0.60 11.64 -19.90
N VAL A 108 0.35 12.20 -19.15
CA VAL A 108 1.69 11.62 -18.96
C VAL A 108 1.85 11.28 -17.48
N PHE A 109 1.73 10.00 -17.18
CA PHE A 109 1.89 9.49 -15.84
C PHE A 109 3.37 9.36 -15.47
N GLY A 110 3.77 9.91 -14.32
CA GLY A 110 5.08 9.68 -13.73
C GLY A 110 5.06 8.51 -12.78
N ASN A 111 5.39 7.30 -13.23
CA ASN A 111 5.37 6.10 -12.39
C ASN A 111 6.50 6.12 -11.34
N GLN A 112 6.12 6.00 -10.07
CA GLN A 112 7.03 5.92 -8.93
C GLN A 112 7.09 4.49 -8.34
N ALA A 113 5.96 3.79 -8.37
CA ALA A 113 5.83 2.49 -7.72
C ALA A 113 6.56 1.39 -8.52
N PRO A 114 7.31 0.50 -7.87
CA PRO A 114 7.89 -0.66 -8.54
C PRO A 114 6.77 -1.61 -9.01
N PHE A 115 7.06 -2.42 -10.04
CA PHE A 115 6.04 -3.27 -10.66
C PHE A 115 5.66 -4.51 -9.84
N ASP A 116 6.38 -4.82 -8.79
CA ASP A 116 6.04 -5.84 -7.79
C ASP A 116 5.10 -5.31 -6.68
N TYR A 117 4.70 -4.05 -6.79
CA TYR A 117 3.76 -3.38 -5.90
C TYR A 117 2.51 -2.91 -6.66
N ASP A 118 1.32 -3.13 -6.08
CA ASP A 118 0.03 -2.83 -6.70
C ASP A 118 -0.16 -1.36 -7.09
N GLY A 119 0.56 -0.45 -6.43
CA GLY A 119 0.56 0.97 -6.75
C GLY A 119 0.91 1.29 -8.20
N SER A 120 1.74 0.47 -8.85
CA SER A 120 2.14 0.64 -10.26
C SER A 120 1.00 0.40 -11.23
N SER A 121 0.00 -0.40 -10.85
CA SER A 121 -1.16 -0.70 -11.69
C SER A 121 -1.95 0.55 -12.07
N LYS A 122 -1.99 1.54 -11.16
CA LYS A 122 -2.70 2.81 -11.41
C LYS A 122 -2.13 3.59 -12.57
N ASP A 123 -0.80 3.71 -12.64
CA ASP A 123 -0.15 4.47 -13.71
C ASP A 123 -0.22 3.69 -15.04
N LEU A 124 0.12 2.39 -14.99
CA LEU A 124 0.22 1.56 -16.16
C LEU A 124 -1.13 1.35 -16.85
N TYR A 125 -2.15 0.91 -16.09
CA TYR A 125 -3.42 0.51 -16.69
C TYR A 125 -4.31 1.72 -17.01
N ASN A 126 -4.25 2.82 -16.24
CA ASN A 126 -4.92 4.05 -16.64
C ASN A 126 -4.33 4.65 -17.91
N ALA A 127 -3.00 4.59 -18.10
CA ALA A 127 -2.39 5.03 -19.35
C ALA A 127 -2.81 4.17 -20.55
N LEU A 128 -2.89 2.83 -20.38
CA LEU A 128 -3.41 1.95 -21.42
C LEU A 128 -4.89 2.22 -21.71
N HIS A 129 -5.67 2.53 -20.69
CA HIS A 129 -7.11 2.80 -20.82
C HIS A 129 -7.38 4.11 -21.57
N CYS A 130 -6.72 5.20 -21.20
CA CYS A 130 -6.95 6.52 -21.81
C CYS A 130 -6.09 6.80 -23.05
N GLY A 131 -5.21 5.86 -23.48
CA GLY A 131 -4.25 6.11 -24.57
C GLY A 131 -3.09 7.04 -24.20
N GLY A 132 -2.88 7.30 -22.90
CA GLY A 132 -1.83 8.15 -22.38
C GLY A 132 -0.44 7.51 -22.39
N ARG A 133 0.52 8.16 -21.72
CA ARG A 133 1.92 7.72 -21.64
C ARG A 133 2.36 7.50 -20.21
N VAL A 134 3.22 6.50 -19.98
CA VAL A 134 3.89 6.25 -18.69
C VAL A 134 5.37 6.55 -18.81
N GLU A 135 5.87 7.43 -17.94
CA GLU A 135 7.29 7.67 -17.72
C GLU A 135 7.74 6.93 -16.46
N ILE A 136 8.57 5.90 -16.62
CA ILE A 136 9.11 5.12 -15.50
C ILE A 136 10.24 5.92 -14.88
N ILE A 137 10.03 6.42 -13.66
CA ILE A 137 11.00 7.27 -12.97
C ILE A 137 12.02 6.38 -12.26
N PRO A 138 13.33 6.46 -12.60
CA PRO A 138 14.36 5.70 -11.91
C PRO A 138 14.37 5.98 -10.40
N HIS A 139 14.30 4.93 -9.58
CA HIS A 139 14.19 5.03 -8.10
C HIS A 139 15.25 5.95 -7.48
N ARG A 140 16.48 5.95 -8.02
CA ARG A 140 17.58 6.82 -7.56
C ARG A 140 17.27 8.33 -7.63
N MET A 141 16.34 8.75 -8.50
CA MET A 141 15.99 10.18 -8.63
C MET A 141 15.24 10.70 -7.41
N PHE A 142 14.53 9.85 -6.68
CA PHE A 142 13.88 10.25 -5.44
C PHE A 142 14.86 10.61 -4.31
N MET A 143 16.13 10.21 -4.41
CA MET A 143 17.19 10.67 -3.50
C MET A 143 17.70 12.08 -3.82
N LEU A 144 17.40 12.61 -5.01
CA LEU A 144 17.86 13.88 -5.52
C LEU A 144 16.67 14.70 -6.08
N PRO A 145 15.85 15.33 -5.21
CA PRO A 145 14.59 15.96 -5.62
C PRO A 145 14.73 16.99 -6.76
N ALA A 146 15.87 17.70 -6.86
CA ALA A 146 16.12 18.62 -7.96
C ALA A 146 16.22 17.90 -9.33
N VAL A 147 16.90 16.73 -9.35
CA VAL A 147 17.02 15.90 -10.57
C VAL A 147 15.67 15.29 -10.92
N LEU A 148 14.90 14.89 -9.90
CA LEU A 148 13.52 14.40 -10.09
C LEU A 148 12.64 15.44 -10.76
N LEU A 149 12.63 16.68 -10.27
CA LEU A 149 11.83 17.77 -10.85
C LEU A 149 12.25 18.10 -12.28
N GLU A 150 13.54 18.11 -12.58
CA GLU A 150 14.04 18.28 -13.94
C GLU A 150 13.57 17.14 -14.86
N TYR A 151 13.63 15.90 -14.37
CA TYR A 151 13.14 14.75 -15.13
C TYR A 151 11.64 14.87 -15.43
N LEU A 152 10.81 15.24 -14.43
CA LEU A 152 9.37 15.46 -14.64
C LEU A 152 9.10 16.53 -15.67
N ALA A 153 9.86 17.63 -15.64
CA ALA A 153 9.73 18.74 -16.59
C ALA A 153 10.08 18.30 -18.02
N VAL A 154 11.28 17.72 -18.21
CA VAL A 154 11.79 17.30 -19.54
C VAL A 154 10.91 16.21 -20.16
N ARG A 155 10.35 15.31 -19.34
CA ARG A 155 9.45 14.25 -19.80
C ARG A 155 8.00 14.69 -19.91
N SER A 156 7.70 15.96 -19.61
CA SER A 156 6.36 16.53 -19.65
C SER A 156 5.35 15.75 -18.79
N VAL A 157 5.80 15.22 -17.65
CA VAL A 157 4.93 14.53 -16.72
C VAL A 157 3.90 15.51 -16.16
N ASN A 158 2.62 15.21 -16.35
CA ASN A 158 1.52 16.07 -15.92
C ASN A 158 0.62 15.44 -14.85
N THR A 159 0.80 14.15 -14.58
CA THR A 159 0.02 13.39 -13.58
C THR A 159 0.94 12.50 -12.78
N ILE A 160 0.83 12.57 -11.45
CA ILE A 160 1.52 11.68 -10.52
C ILE A 160 0.51 11.05 -9.57
N ILE A 161 0.62 9.71 -9.36
CA ILE A 161 -0.19 8.95 -8.41
C ILE A 161 0.78 8.21 -7.48
N TRP A 162 1.37 8.95 -6.55
CA TRP A 162 2.52 8.49 -5.79
C TRP A 162 2.18 8.06 -4.37
N ALA A 163 3.07 7.30 -3.79
CA ALA A 163 3.08 7.09 -2.36
C ALA A 163 3.33 8.40 -1.62
N VAL A 164 2.75 8.54 -0.42
CA VAL A 164 2.90 9.73 0.44
C VAL A 164 4.37 10.08 0.67
N SER A 165 5.22 9.08 0.91
CA SER A 165 6.66 9.27 1.12
C SER A 165 7.36 9.94 -0.07
N ALA A 166 6.98 9.61 -1.30
CA ALA A 166 7.54 10.19 -2.51
C ALA A 166 7.13 11.67 -2.71
N VAL A 167 5.85 11.98 -2.44
CA VAL A 167 5.36 13.37 -2.47
C VAL A 167 6.04 14.23 -1.40
N ARG A 168 6.25 13.64 -0.20
CA ARG A 168 6.92 14.32 0.92
C ARG A 168 8.36 14.69 0.63
N ILE A 169 9.13 13.84 -0.03
CA ILE A 169 10.55 14.11 -0.32
C ILE A 169 10.72 15.49 -0.98
N VAL A 170 9.91 15.84 -1.97
CA VAL A 170 9.98 17.14 -2.65
C VAL A 170 9.71 18.30 -1.70
N ALA A 171 8.74 18.14 -0.79
CA ALA A 171 8.37 19.18 0.18
C ALA A 171 9.37 19.28 1.33
N ASP A 172 9.83 18.14 1.88
CA ASP A 172 10.75 18.08 3.01
C ASP A 172 12.12 18.71 2.65
N PHE A 173 12.56 18.54 1.40
CA PHE A 173 13.77 19.22 0.87
C PHE A 173 13.48 20.62 0.31
N ARG A 174 12.23 21.10 0.32
CA ARG A 174 11.81 22.37 -0.26
C ARG A 174 12.31 22.56 -1.70
N ALA A 175 12.27 21.48 -2.47
CA ALA A 175 12.94 21.44 -3.77
C ALA A 175 12.32 22.40 -4.81
N LEU A 176 11.04 22.72 -4.71
CA LEU A 176 10.36 23.64 -5.62
C LEU A 176 10.74 25.11 -5.40
N ASP A 177 11.30 25.48 -4.24
CA ASP A 177 11.70 26.87 -3.95
C ASP A 177 12.93 27.31 -4.76
N ALA A 178 13.84 26.38 -5.03
CA ALA A 178 15.16 26.66 -5.56
C ALA A 178 15.42 26.08 -6.96
N VAL A 179 14.64 25.09 -7.37
CA VAL A 179 14.85 24.39 -8.65
C VAL A 179 14.38 25.24 -9.81
N LYS A 180 15.31 25.49 -10.74
CA LYS A 180 15.01 26.01 -12.08
C LYS A 180 15.13 24.86 -13.05
N THR A 181 14.00 24.34 -13.50
CA THR A 181 13.97 23.31 -14.55
C THR A 181 14.25 23.93 -15.91
N SER A 182 14.84 23.16 -16.83
CA SER A 182 15.17 23.60 -18.20
C SER A 182 13.91 23.95 -19.00
N VAL A 183 12.78 23.31 -18.67
CA VAL A 183 11.45 23.58 -19.19
C VAL A 183 10.45 23.65 -18.03
N PRO A 184 9.32 24.36 -18.18
CA PRO A 184 8.32 24.47 -17.12
C PRO A 184 7.76 23.11 -16.70
N LEU A 185 7.56 22.91 -15.39
CA LEU A 185 6.77 21.80 -14.86
C LEU A 185 5.30 21.98 -15.24
N CYS A 186 4.65 20.91 -15.71
CA CYS A 186 3.27 20.95 -16.21
C CYS A 186 2.30 20.05 -15.42
N LEU A 187 2.56 19.87 -14.12
CA LEU A 187 1.72 19.04 -13.26
C LEU A 187 0.28 19.57 -13.18
N ARG A 188 -0.65 18.73 -13.59
CA ARG A 188 -2.11 18.98 -13.55
C ARG A 188 -2.82 18.16 -12.47
N LYS A 189 -2.27 16.98 -12.12
CA LYS A 189 -2.85 16.10 -11.11
C LYS A 189 -1.76 15.58 -10.17
N VAL A 190 -1.95 15.78 -8.87
CA VAL A 190 -1.08 15.33 -7.79
C VAL A 190 -1.93 14.45 -6.86
N MET A 191 -1.81 13.15 -7.03
CA MET A 191 -2.59 12.16 -6.31
C MET A 191 -1.67 11.32 -5.44
N PHE A 192 -2.13 10.91 -4.28
CA PHE A 192 -1.30 10.17 -3.34
C PHE A 192 -2.11 9.17 -2.52
N SER A 193 -1.44 8.10 -2.10
CA SER A 193 -2.05 7.04 -1.29
C SER A 193 -1.02 6.35 -0.39
N GLY A 194 -1.50 5.46 0.46
CA GLY A 194 -0.68 4.51 1.19
C GLY A 194 -0.41 4.89 2.64
N GLU A 195 -0.32 6.16 2.97
CA GLU A 195 -0.06 6.66 4.32
C GLU A 195 -0.91 7.91 4.60
N VAL A 196 -0.93 8.36 5.87
CA VAL A 196 -1.54 9.64 6.21
C VAL A 196 -0.64 10.78 5.70
N MET A 197 -1.17 11.62 4.82
CA MET A 197 -0.45 12.76 4.25
C MET A 197 -0.41 13.93 5.25
N PRO A 198 0.79 14.45 5.60
CA PRO A 198 0.88 15.68 6.37
C PRO A 198 0.34 16.88 5.57
N VAL A 199 -0.56 17.64 6.18
CA VAL A 199 -1.18 18.80 5.54
C VAL A 199 -0.16 19.81 5.00
N LYS A 200 0.90 20.06 5.76
CA LYS A 200 1.99 20.98 5.34
C LYS A 200 2.61 20.60 3.99
N THR A 201 2.65 19.30 3.67
CA THR A 201 3.22 18.80 2.41
C THR A 201 2.37 19.26 1.23
N ILE A 202 1.05 19.05 1.28
CA ILE A 202 0.15 19.45 0.20
C ILE A 202 0.01 20.97 0.13
N ASN A 203 -0.08 21.66 1.27
CA ASN A 203 -0.07 23.12 1.29
C ASN A 203 1.19 23.72 0.64
N TYR A 204 2.35 23.03 0.75
CA TYR A 204 3.57 23.41 0.06
C TYR A 204 3.45 23.23 -1.46
N TRP A 205 2.98 22.09 -1.95
CA TRP A 205 2.78 21.83 -3.38
C TRP A 205 1.79 22.80 -4.01
N MET A 206 0.70 23.15 -3.30
CA MET A 206 -0.33 24.10 -3.74
C MET A 206 0.21 25.53 -3.94
N GLN A 207 1.35 25.88 -3.39
CA GLN A 207 1.98 27.19 -3.63
C GLN A 207 2.54 27.29 -5.05
N PHE A 208 2.99 26.18 -5.63
CA PHE A 208 3.63 26.12 -6.94
C PHE A 208 2.70 25.65 -8.05
N PHE A 209 1.71 24.83 -7.70
CA PHE A 209 0.70 24.30 -8.64
C PHE A 209 -0.71 24.55 -8.11
N PRO A 210 -1.15 25.83 -8.04
CA PRO A 210 -2.45 26.16 -7.44
C PRO A 210 -3.65 25.61 -8.23
N ASP A 211 -3.49 25.39 -9.53
CA ASP A 211 -4.54 24.90 -10.43
C ASP A 211 -4.53 23.37 -10.60
N ALA A 212 -3.59 22.68 -9.97
CA ALA A 212 -3.53 21.22 -10.05
C ALA A 212 -4.63 20.58 -9.19
N LEU A 213 -5.14 19.44 -9.65
CA LEU A 213 -6.05 18.59 -8.89
C LEU A 213 -5.26 17.82 -7.84
N TYR A 214 -5.59 17.98 -6.56
CA TYR A 214 -5.00 17.25 -5.44
C TYR A 214 -5.98 16.21 -4.92
N VAL A 215 -5.54 14.95 -4.81
CA VAL A 215 -6.42 13.86 -4.39
C VAL A 215 -5.74 12.96 -3.36
N ASN A 216 -6.40 12.78 -2.23
CA ASN A 216 -6.07 11.74 -1.25
C ASN A 216 -6.83 10.46 -1.61
N LEU A 217 -6.11 9.37 -1.87
CA LEU A 217 -6.63 8.07 -2.24
C LEU A 217 -6.43 7.09 -1.07
N TYR A 218 -7.41 6.22 -0.82
CA TYR A 218 -7.30 5.18 0.20
C TYR A 218 -7.75 3.84 -0.35
N GLY A 219 -7.03 2.79 0.06
CA GLY A 219 -7.38 1.39 -0.14
C GLY A 219 -6.20 0.47 0.14
N PRO A 220 -6.45 -0.76 0.60
CA PRO A 220 -5.48 -1.85 0.67
C PRO A 220 -5.40 -2.62 -0.65
N THR A 221 -4.37 -3.45 -0.80
CA THR A 221 -4.16 -4.30 -1.98
C THR A 221 -5.33 -5.25 -2.26
N GLU A 222 -6.00 -5.71 -1.22
CA GLU A 222 -7.14 -6.64 -1.28
C GLU A 222 -8.42 -6.07 -1.90
N ILE A 223 -8.43 -4.77 -2.19
CA ILE A 223 -9.53 -4.11 -2.92
C ILE A 223 -9.04 -3.42 -4.19
N THR A 224 -8.00 -3.95 -4.79
CA THR A 224 -7.44 -3.46 -6.05
C THR A 224 -6.99 -2.01 -5.94
N CYS A 225 -6.06 -1.75 -5.00
CA CYS A 225 -5.34 -0.50 -4.80
C CYS A 225 -6.11 0.63 -4.08
N ASN A 226 -7.26 1.06 -4.59
CA ASN A 226 -8.00 2.17 -3.99
C ASN A 226 -9.51 1.99 -4.09
N CYS A 227 -10.23 2.32 -3.01
CA CYS A 227 -11.70 2.26 -2.95
C CYS A 227 -12.35 3.59 -2.60
N THR A 228 -11.59 4.57 -2.09
CA THR A 228 -12.10 5.92 -1.82
C THR A 228 -11.13 6.99 -2.30
N TYR A 229 -11.68 8.18 -2.50
CA TYR A 229 -10.94 9.37 -2.86
C TYR A 229 -11.50 10.62 -2.18
N TYR A 230 -10.62 11.56 -1.91
CA TYR A 230 -10.95 12.90 -1.41
C TYR A 230 -10.25 13.95 -2.25
N THR A 231 -11.02 14.80 -2.93
CA THR A 231 -10.48 15.93 -3.68
C THR A 231 -10.24 17.11 -2.75
N ILE A 232 -8.99 17.56 -2.67
CA ILE A 232 -8.57 18.65 -1.80
C ILE A 232 -8.78 19.97 -2.54
N THR A 233 -9.84 20.70 -2.17
CA THR A 233 -10.26 21.95 -2.86
C THR A 233 -9.88 23.21 -2.08
N ARG A 234 -9.33 23.08 -0.87
CA ARG A 234 -8.90 24.18 -0.02
C ARG A 234 -7.56 23.89 0.66
N ARG A 235 -6.94 24.88 1.19
CA ARG A 235 -5.84 24.69 2.15
C ARG A 235 -6.43 24.24 3.49
N PHE A 236 -5.73 23.33 4.12
CA PHE A 236 -6.05 22.81 5.44
C PHE A 236 -5.14 23.45 6.49
N GLU A 237 -5.63 23.62 7.70
CA GLU A 237 -4.83 24.06 8.83
C GLU A 237 -3.86 22.94 9.27
N PRO A 238 -2.72 23.27 9.88
CA PRO A 238 -1.68 22.29 10.20
C PRO A 238 -2.10 21.13 11.13
N ASP A 239 -3.14 21.33 11.93
CA ASP A 239 -3.71 20.37 12.88
C ASP A 239 -4.88 19.55 12.30
N GLU A 240 -5.36 19.91 11.12
CA GLU A 240 -6.38 19.15 10.41
C GLU A 240 -5.79 17.86 9.79
N LYS A 241 -6.68 16.98 9.38
CA LYS A 241 -6.36 15.76 8.61
C LYS A 241 -7.21 15.70 7.36
N PHE A 242 -6.63 15.23 6.27
CA PHE A 242 -7.42 14.97 5.07
C PHE A 242 -8.34 13.77 5.30
N PRO A 243 -9.65 13.89 5.01
CA PRO A 243 -10.52 12.73 4.89
C PRO A 243 -9.97 11.72 3.87
N ILE A 244 -10.37 10.46 3.97
CA ILE A 244 -10.22 9.49 2.87
C ILE A 244 -11.43 9.56 1.91
N GLY A 245 -12.41 10.38 2.26
CA GLY A 245 -13.47 10.90 1.41
C GLY A 245 -14.60 9.94 1.15
N ARG A 246 -14.91 9.69 -0.12
CA ARG A 246 -16.07 8.90 -0.57
C ARG A 246 -15.62 7.73 -1.46
N ALA A 247 -16.47 6.71 -1.54
CA ALA A 247 -16.25 5.55 -2.39
C ALA A 247 -16.21 5.94 -3.87
N PHE A 248 -15.42 5.19 -4.65
CA PHE A 248 -15.47 5.24 -6.11
C PHE A 248 -16.82 4.73 -6.65
N PRO A 249 -17.20 5.10 -7.90
CA PRO A 249 -18.28 4.45 -8.60
C PRO A 249 -18.17 2.91 -8.54
N ASN A 250 -19.30 2.21 -8.52
CA ASN A 250 -19.38 0.75 -8.43
C ASN A 250 -18.73 0.13 -7.18
N THR A 251 -18.36 0.95 -6.21
CA THR A 251 -17.76 0.53 -4.93
C THR A 251 -18.64 1.04 -3.78
N ARG A 252 -18.82 0.22 -2.77
CA ARG A 252 -19.47 0.63 -1.52
C ARG A 252 -18.50 0.48 -0.38
N VAL A 253 -18.31 1.57 0.38
CA VAL A 253 -17.50 1.58 1.59
C VAL A 253 -18.42 1.96 2.76
N PHE A 254 -18.31 1.23 3.85
CA PHE A 254 -19.14 1.45 5.04
C PHE A 254 -18.38 1.03 6.30
N LEU A 255 -18.88 1.48 7.45
CA LEU A 255 -18.32 1.15 8.75
C LEU A 255 -19.17 0.07 9.43
N LEU A 256 -18.50 -0.99 9.94
CA LEU A 256 -19.12 -1.97 10.81
C LEU A 256 -18.85 -1.65 12.27
N GLU A 257 -19.90 -1.71 13.09
CA GLU A 257 -19.77 -1.66 14.55
C GLU A 257 -18.92 -2.85 15.02
N LYS A 258 -18.03 -2.57 15.94
CA LYS A 258 -17.30 -3.63 16.66
C LYS A 258 -18.21 -4.20 17.73
N LYS A 259 -18.44 -5.52 17.73
CA LYS A 259 -18.95 -6.18 18.92
C LYS A 259 -17.86 -6.08 19.97
N GLU A 260 -18.13 -5.42 21.08
CA GLU A 260 -17.31 -5.58 22.29
C GLU A 260 -17.33 -7.07 22.62
N SER A 261 -16.19 -7.74 22.43
CA SER A 261 -16.01 -9.08 22.95
C SER A 261 -16.08 -8.98 24.48
N ASP A 262 -17.02 -9.68 25.08
CA ASP A 262 -17.25 -9.90 26.49
C ASP A 262 -16.08 -9.50 27.43
N ASN A 263 -16.03 -8.23 27.76
CA ASN A 263 -15.45 -7.75 29.01
C ASN A 263 -16.61 -7.25 29.85
N GLU A 264 -17.26 -8.16 30.55
CA GLU A 264 -18.06 -7.85 31.72
C GLU A 264 -17.17 -7.12 32.73
N GLU A 265 -17.41 -5.83 32.85
CA GLU A 265 -17.37 -5.01 34.07
C GLU A 265 -17.40 -3.53 33.68
N ALA A 266 -18.57 -3.01 33.36
CA ALA A 266 -18.85 -1.58 33.54
C ALA A 266 -20.35 -1.38 33.72
N GLY A 267 -20.66 -0.82 34.84
CA GLY A 267 -21.92 -0.53 35.48
C GLY A 267 -23.08 -0.06 34.62
N ALA A 268 -24.22 -0.47 35.08
CA ALA A 268 -25.55 -0.07 34.65
C ALA A 268 -25.75 1.46 34.57
N GLY A 269 -26.36 1.88 33.44
CA GLY A 269 -27.01 3.18 33.37
C GLY A 269 -26.84 3.88 32.02
N GLY A 270 -27.79 3.68 31.10
CA GLY A 270 -27.85 4.46 29.86
C GLY A 270 -28.99 4.01 28.96
N GLU A 271 -29.99 4.85 28.90
CA GLU A 271 -31.29 4.74 28.27
C GLU A 271 -31.34 4.09 26.89
N THR A 272 -32.34 3.24 26.69
CA THR A 272 -32.77 2.62 25.43
C THR A 272 -33.07 3.67 24.36
N ALA A 273 -32.17 3.89 23.44
CA ALA A 273 -32.46 4.58 22.18
C ALA A 273 -33.24 3.63 21.26
N GLN A 274 -34.35 4.12 20.76
CA GLN A 274 -35.34 3.44 19.93
C GLN A 274 -34.69 2.72 18.73
N SER A 275 -34.93 1.41 18.65
CA SER A 275 -34.54 0.53 17.56
C SER A 275 -35.38 0.80 16.32
N GLY A 276 -34.92 1.69 15.46
CA GLY A 276 -35.41 1.80 14.09
C GLY A 276 -34.40 1.15 13.14
N ASN A 277 -34.76 0.03 12.54
CA ASN A 277 -34.16 -0.65 11.37
C ASN A 277 -32.63 -0.53 11.19
N ARG A 278 -31.82 -0.79 12.21
CA ARG A 278 -30.37 -0.95 12.04
C ARG A 278 -30.10 -2.29 11.36
N VAL A 279 -29.69 -2.24 10.10
CA VAL A 279 -29.10 -3.40 9.42
C VAL A 279 -27.83 -3.76 10.18
N CYS A 280 -27.88 -4.89 10.88
CA CYS A 280 -26.83 -5.52 11.70
C CYS A 280 -25.45 -4.82 11.66
N GLY A 281 -25.21 -3.90 12.60
CA GLY A 281 -23.87 -3.39 12.88
C GLY A 281 -23.27 -2.39 11.85
N ILE A 282 -24.01 -1.92 10.85
CA ILE A 282 -23.53 -0.86 9.93
C ILE A 282 -23.78 0.51 10.56
N ILE A 283 -22.73 1.31 10.70
CA ILE A 283 -22.78 2.68 11.20
C ILE A 283 -23.20 3.60 10.06
N PRO A 284 -24.33 4.34 10.19
CA PRO A 284 -24.74 5.32 9.18
C PRO A 284 -23.75 6.48 9.07
N ASP A 285 -23.58 7.03 7.87
CA ASP A 285 -22.80 8.24 7.59
C ASP A 285 -23.34 9.50 8.28
N SER A 286 -24.63 9.47 8.66
CA SER A 286 -25.29 10.52 9.45
C SER A 286 -24.92 10.53 10.94
N LEU A 287 -24.12 9.57 11.41
CA LEU A 287 -23.61 9.49 12.80
C LEU A 287 -22.11 9.85 12.82
N PRO A 288 -21.78 11.16 13.01
CA PRO A 288 -20.39 11.59 13.03
C PRO A 288 -19.66 11.06 14.28
N ASP A 289 -18.34 10.94 14.15
CA ASP A 289 -17.39 10.59 15.19
C ASP A 289 -17.54 9.19 15.81
N VAL A 290 -18.48 8.36 15.32
CA VAL A 290 -18.61 6.94 15.72
C VAL A 290 -17.62 6.10 14.95
N ARG A 291 -16.73 5.40 15.68
CA ARG A 291 -15.70 4.54 15.08
C ARG A 291 -16.22 3.16 14.73
N GLY A 292 -15.86 2.70 13.55
CA GLY A 292 -16.12 1.33 13.09
C GLY A 292 -15.03 0.82 12.16
N GLU A 293 -15.05 -0.48 11.90
CA GLU A 293 -14.15 -1.09 10.92
C GLU A 293 -14.58 -0.72 9.50
N ILE A 294 -13.64 -0.23 8.71
CA ILE A 294 -13.87 0.06 7.28
C ILE A 294 -14.03 -1.25 6.53
N CYS A 295 -15.16 -1.41 5.85
CA CYS A 295 -15.46 -2.56 5.02
C CYS A 295 -15.79 -2.13 3.60
N VAL A 296 -15.39 -2.96 2.63
CA VAL A 296 -15.50 -2.65 1.20
C VAL A 296 -16.27 -3.74 0.48
N GLU A 297 -17.23 -3.34 -0.37
CA GLU A 297 -18.04 -4.19 -1.24
C GLU A 297 -17.96 -3.67 -2.67
N GLY A 298 -17.87 -4.56 -3.64
CA GLY A 298 -17.84 -4.22 -5.08
C GLY A 298 -16.95 -5.17 -5.87
N THR A 299 -16.90 -4.96 -7.17
CA THR A 299 -16.04 -5.74 -8.08
C THR A 299 -14.54 -5.43 -7.88
N CYS A 300 -14.22 -4.33 -7.19
CA CYS A 300 -12.87 -4.01 -6.75
C CYS A 300 -12.29 -5.00 -5.72
N VAL A 301 -13.14 -5.79 -5.04
CA VAL A 301 -12.71 -6.77 -4.03
C VAL A 301 -11.97 -7.92 -4.70
N ALA A 302 -10.73 -8.17 -4.28
CA ALA A 302 -9.86 -9.21 -4.80
C ALA A 302 -10.45 -10.62 -4.62
N LEU A 303 -9.94 -11.60 -5.37
CA LEU A 303 -10.42 -12.99 -5.32
C LEU A 303 -10.13 -13.67 -3.98
N GLY A 304 -9.10 -13.23 -3.27
CA GLY A 304 -8.65 -13.76 -1.99
C GLY A 304 -7.15 -13.89 -1.92
N TYR A 305 -6.67 -14.72 -0.99
CA TYR A 305 -5.24 -14.99 -0.84
C TYR A 305 -4.87 -16.32 -1.50
N TRP A 306 -3.82 -16.32 -2.31
CA TRP A 306 -3.32 -17.52 -2.98
C TRP A 306 -2.95 -18.60 -1.98
N ASN A 307 -3.48 -19.81 -2.20
CA ASN A 307 -3.24 -21.00 -1.36
C ASN A 307 -3.47 -20.78 0.15
N ASN A 308 -4.36 -19.83 0.49
CA ASN A 308 -4.68 -19.54 1.88
C ASN A 308 -6.20 -19.36 2.07
N PRO A 309 -6.99 -20.46 1.99
CA PRO A 309 -8.45 -20.41 2.08
C PRO A 309 -8.94 -19.95 3.45
N ASP A 310 -8.27 -20.35 4.53
CA ASP A 310 -8.68 -20.00 5.89
C ASP A 310 -8.62 -18.49 6.11
N ARG A 311 -7.49 -17.87 5.74
CA ARG A 311 -7.32 -16.43 5.84
C ARG A 311 -8.20 -15.66 4.85
N THR A 312 -8.49 -16.26 3.71
CA THR A 312 -9.46 -15.71 2.77
C THR A 312 -10.84 -15.65 3.43
N ALA A 313 -11.28 -16.72 4.08
CA ALA A 313 -12.57 -16.77 4.75
C ALA A 313 -12.67 -15.79 5.96
N GLU A 314 -11.56 -15.52 6.65
CA GLU A 314 -11.51 -14.54 7.75
C GLU A 314 -11.76 -13.10 7.29
N ASN A 315 -11.13 -12.69 6.18
CA ASN A 315 -11.13 -11.28 5.75
C ASN A 315 -12.14 -10.98 4.63
N PHE A 316 -12.47 -11.97 3.81
CA PHE A 316 -13.44 -11.86 2.72
C PHE A 316 -14.74 -12.56 3.13
N THR A 317 -15.57 -11.87 3.86
CA THR A 317 -16.76 -12.43 4.50
C THR A 317 -18.06 -12.07 3.75
N ALA A 318 -19.16 -12.71 4.11
CA ALA A 318 -20.47 -12.26 3.66
C ALA A 318 -20.84 -10.93 4.35
N LYS A 319 -21.53 -10.05 3.62
CA LYS A 319 -22.06 -8.82 4.19
C LYS A 319 -23.12 -9.14 5.27
N PRO A 320 -23.08 -8.50 6.45
CA PRO A 320 -24.10 -8.67 7.45
C PRO A 320 -25.51 -8.38 6.91
N GLY A 321 -26.46 -9.28 7.19
CA GLY A 321 -27.85 -9.15 6.73
C GLY A 321 -28.10 -9.43 5.25
N ALA A 322 -27.09 -9.86 4.48
CA ALA A 322 -27.30 -10.25 3.10
C ALA A 322 -28.05 -11.60 3.03
N SER A 323 -29.14 -11.64 2.25
CA SER A 323 -29.91 -12.86 1.98
C SER A 323 -29.30 -13.76 0.91
N VAL A 324 -28.28 -13.27 0.21
CA VAL A 324 -27.61 -13.96 -0.90
C VAL A 324 -26.08 -13.92 -0.66
N THR A 325 -25.42 -15.04 -0.84
CA THR A 325 -23.97 -15.22 -0.62
C THR A 325 -23.07 -14.50 -1.64
N LEU A 326 -23.64 -13.85 -2.65
CA LEU A 326 -22.90 -13.15 -3.70
C LEU A 326 -22.28 -11.81 -3.23
N ASN A 327 -22.78 -11.24 -2.12
CA ASN A 327 -22.30 -9.96 -1.60
C ASN A 327 -21.13 -10.18 -0.63
N ARG A 328 -19.97 -10.47 -1.19
CA ARG A 328 -18.73 -10.60 -0.43
C ARG A 328 -18.16 -9.22 -0.12
N ILE A 329 -17.74 -9.02 1.13
CA ILE A 329 -17.06 -7.82 1.58
C ILE A 329 -15.63 -8.16 1.98
N TYR A 330 -14.74 -7.16 1.84
CA TYR A 330 -13.42 -7.21 2.44
C TYR A 330 -13.41 -6.39 3.73
N ARG A 331 -12.97 -7.01 4.82
CA ARG A 331 -12.74 -6.38 6.13
C ARG A 331 -11.30 -5.90 6.20
N THR A 332 -11.10 -4.58 6.27
CA THR A 332 -9.77 -3.99 6.11
C THR A 332 -8.88 -4.08 7.34
N GLY A 333 -9.48 -4.23 8.53
CA GLY A 333 -8.80 -4.05 9.81
C GLY A 333 -8.45 -2.59 10.12
N ASP A 334 -8.84 -1.66 9.25
CA ASP A 334 -8.70 -0.21 9.46
C ASP A 334 -9.95 0.32 10.16
N LEU A 335 -9.77 1.19 11.14
CA LEU A 335 -10.85 1.91 11.82
C LEU A 335 -11.04 3.28 11.18
N GLY A 336 -12.29 3.62 10.91
CA GLY A 336 -12.70 4.92 10.39
C GLY A 336 -13.86 5.51 11.19
N TYR A 337 -14.20 6.73 10.86
CA TYR A 337 -15.39 7.44 11.33
C TYR A 337 -15.84 8.42 10.26
N TYR A 338 -17.11 8.81 10.28
CA TYR A 338 -17.59 9.90 9.45
C TYR A 338 -17.42 11.23 10.19
N ASN A 339 -16.95 12.27 9.49
CA ASN A 339 -16.93 13.62 10.04
C ASN A 339 -18.35 14.26 9.96
N LYS A 340 -18.47 15.52 10.39
CA LYS A 340 -19.76 16.24 10.39
C LYS A 340 -20.31 16.51 8.99
N GLU A 341 -19.43 16.49 8.00
CA GLU A 341 -19.75 16.64 6.58
C GLU A 341 -20.13 15.31 5.91
N GLY A 342 -20.15 14.19 6.68
CA GLY A 342 -20.43 12.84 6.18
C GLY A 342 -19.28 12.22 5.40
N GLU A 343 -18.08 12.80 5.46
CA GLU A 343 -16.91 12.28 4.78
C GLU A 343 -16.20 11.23 5.64
N LEU A 344 -15.75 10.15 5.02
CA LEU A 344 -15.04 9.09 5.71
C LEU A 344 -13.62 9.54 6.06
N CYS A 345 -13.25 9.35 7.32
CA CYS A 345 -11.95 9.66 7.88
C CYS A 345 -11.27 8.39 8.40
N PHE A 346 -9.98 8.26 8.15
CA PHE A 346 -9.16 7.21 8.75
C PHE A 346 -8.81 7.56 10.20
N ALA A 347 -9.05 6.65 11.12
CA ALA A 347 -8.73 6.83 12.54
C ALA A 347 -7.43 6.13 12.94
N SER A 348 -7.37 4.82 12.76
CA SER A 348 -6.23 3.98 13.16
C SER A 348 -6.34 2.60 12.54
N ARG A 349 -5.36 1.73 12.82
CA ARG A 349 -5.50 0.29 12.59
C ARG A 349 -5.86 -0.43 13.88
N GLU A 350 -6.58 -1.54 13.73
CA GLU A 350 -6.90 -2.42 14.83
C GLU A 350 -5.73 -3.34 15.22
N ASP A 351 -4.98 -3.77 14.23
CA ASP A 351 -3.84 -4.68 14.36
C ASP A 351 -2.50 -3.93 14.52
N ASN A 352 -1.43 -4.70 14.64
CA ASN A 352 -0.07 -4.18 14.73
C ASN A 352 0.58 -3.91 13.37
N GLN A 353 -0.22 -3.83 12.32
CA GLN A 353 0.25 -3.52 10.99
C GLN A 353 0.50 -2.03 10.85
N ILE A 354 1.61 -1.70 10.20
CA ILE A 354 2.00 -0.31 9.93
C ILE A 354 2.20 -0.10 8.43
N LYS A 355 2.17 1.17 8.03
CA LYS A 355 2.65 1.62 6.73
C LYS A 355 3.91 2.44 6.95
N HIS A 356 5.03 1.96 6.39
CA HIS A 356 6.34 2.60 6.54
C HIS A 356 7.09 2.60 5.21
N MET A 357 7.53 3.77 4.76
CA MET A 357 8.19 3.96 3.47
C MET A 357 7.40 3.32 2.30
N SER A 358 6.08 3.50 2.33
CA SER A 358 5.12 2.94 1.35
C SER A 358 4.95 1.43 1.36
N HIS A 359 5.58 0.74 2.30
CA HIS A 359 5.40 -0.70 2.51
C HIS A 359 4.40 -0.95 3.63
N ARG A 360 3.53 -1.94 3.41
CA ARG A 360 2.66 -2.50 4.44
C ARG A 360 3.47 -3.52 5.23
N ILE A 361 3.67 -3.32 6.52
CA ILE A 361 4.54 -4.10 7.39
C ILE A 361 3.76 -4.61 8.57
N GLU A 362 3.83 -5.91 8.80
CA GLU A 362 3.37 -6.52 10.04
C GLU A 362 4.48 -6.44 11.09
N LEU A 363 4.23 -5.73 12.19
CA LEU A 363 5.22 -5.68 13.28
C LEU A 363 5.52 -7.07 13.85
N GLY A 364 4.55 -7.98 13.80
CA GLY A 364 4.74 -9.38 14.21
C GLY A 364 5.77 -10.13 13.37
N GLU A 365 5.94 -9.81 12.09
CA GLU A 365 6.98 -10.40 11.25
C GLU A 365 8.38 -9.95 11.70
N ILE A 366 8.52 -8.67 12.05
CA ILE A 366 9.77 -8.16 12.62
C ILE A 366 10.05 -8.81 13.97
N GLU A 367 9.03 -8.94 14.82
CA GLU A 367 9.14 -9.59 16.13
C GLU A 367 9.52 -11.06 16.01
N ALA A 368 8.95 -11.79 15.05
CA ALA A 368 9.32 -13.18 14.79
C ALA A 368 10.78 -13.33 14.37
N ALA A 369 11.27 -12.44 13.48
CA ALA A 369 12.66 -12.44 13.05
C ALA A 369 13.63 -12.08 14.21
N LEU A 370 13.23 -11.19 15.12
CA LEU A 370 13.98 -10.84 16.32
C LEU A 370 14.01 -11.98 17.32
N ASN A 371 12.86 -12.58 17.61
CA ASN A 371 12.73 -13.69 18.57
C ASN A 371 13.43 -14.98 18.09
N ALA A 372 13.75 -15.08 16.79
CA ALA A 372 14.59 -16.15 16.23
C ALA A 372 16.10 -15.95 16.43
N ILE A 373 16.53 -14.90 17.15
CA ILE A 373 17.91 -14.63 17.50
C ILE A 373 18.18 -15.21 18.89
N ASP A 374 19.08 -16.17 19.01
CA ASP A 374 19.33 -17.01 20.21
C ASP A 374 19.50 -16.23 21.52
N PHE A 375 20.04 -15.04 21.50
CA PHE A 375 20.31 -14.22 22.68
C PHE A 375 19.18 -13.21 23.02
N ILE A 376 18.08 -13.23 22.29
CA ILE A 376 16.88 -12.43 22.58
C ILE A 376 15.87 -13.33 23.29
N ASP A 377 15.50 -12.96 24.50
CA ASP A 377 14.45 -13.69 25.23
C ASP A 377 13.08 -13.39 24.63
N VAL A 378 12.82 -12.10 24.36
CA VAL A 378 11.58 -11.64 23.72
C VAL A 378 11.76 -10.22 23.18
N ALA A 379 11.08 -9.93 22.06
CA ALA A 379 11.06 -8.61 21.44
C ALA A 379 9.63 -8.14 21.16
N CYS A 380 9.43 -6.83 21.23
CA CYS A 380 8.19 -6.16 20.89
C CYS A 380 8.49 -4.91 20.08
N CYS A 381 7.78 -4.73 18.97
CA CYS A 381 7.96 -3.58 18.10
C CYS A 381 6.71 -2.69 18.11
N PHE A 382 6.93 -1.40 17.99
CA PHE A 382 5.87 -0.41 17.73
C PHE A 382 6.36 0.69 16.79
N TYR A 383 5.43 1.44 16.24
CA TYR A 383 5.74 2.51 15.29
C TYR A 383 5.59 3.88 15.95
N ASP A 384 6.66 4.68 15.85
CA ASP A 384 6.67 6.09 16.23
C ASP A 384 6.19 6.90 15.01
N HIS A 385 4.92 7.31 15.06
CA HIS A 385 4.28 8.04 13.95
C HIS A 385 4.86 9.45 13.76
N ASP A 386 5.32 10.10 14.82
CA ASP A 386 5.86 11.46 14.76
C ASP A 386 7.23 11.50 14.08
N ARG A 387 8.05 10.48 14.37
CA ARG A 387 9.40 10.36 13.81
C ARG A 387 9.50 9.40 12.63
N HIS A 388 8.39 8.76 12.25
CA HIS A 388 8.35 7.73 11.19
C HIS A 388 9.39 6.63 11.39
N LYS A 389 9.43 6.03 12.59
CA LYS A 389 10.43 5.03 12.97
C LYS A 389 9.79 3.77 13.53
N ILE A 390 10.35 2.64 13.15
CA ILE A 390 10.10 1.36 13.80
C ILE A 390 11.00 1.29 15.03
N VAL A 391 10.41 1.16 16.22
CA VAL A 391 11.10 1.03 17.50
C VAL A 391 10.98 -0.41 17.98
N CYS A 392 12.11 -1.04 18.26
CA CYS A 392 12.19 -2.37 18.84
C CYS A 392 12.61 -2.25 20.32
N VAL A 393 11.80 -2.80 21.21
CA VAL A 393 12.17 -3.04 22.60
C VAL A 393 12.43 -4.53 22.75
N TYR A 394 13.58 -4.91 23.32
CA TYR A 394 13.95 -6.31 23.46
C TYR A 394 14.49 -6.62 24.86
N GLN A 395 14.22 -7.83 25.31
CA GLN A 395 14.78 -8.38 26.54
C GLN A 395 15.96 -9.29 26.20
N ALA A 396 17.10 -9.02 26.79
CA ALA A 396 18.33 -9.83 26.68
C ALA A 396 19.23 -9.57 27.89
N GLY A 397 20.10 -10.51 28.21
CA GLY A 397 21.05 -10.39 29.31
C GLY A 397 21.98 -9.18 29.18
N GLU A 398 22.39 -8.84 27.97
CA GLU A 398 23.30 -7.73 27.64
C GLU A 398 22.76 -6.86 26.49
N ASP A 399 23.31 -5.63 26.40
CA ASP A 399 23.02 -4.76 25.24
C ASP A 399 23.79 -5.23 23.99
N ARG A 400 23.07 -5.81 23.05
CA ARG A 400 23.63 -6.37 21.82
C ARG A 400 23.02 -5.76 20.56
N ARG A 401 22.58 -4.49 20.61
CA ARG A 401 21.88 -3.79 19.50
C ARG A 401 22.61 -3.85 18.16
N ARG A 402 23.97 -3.81 18.14
CA ARG A 402 24.74 -3.94 16.89
C ARG A 402 24.65 -5.35 16.30
N GLN A 403 24.72 -6.37 17.16
CA GLN A 403 24.61 -7.77 16.72
C GLN A 403 23.20 -8.08 16.19
N ILE A 404 22.15 -7.53 16.84
CA ILE A 404 20.77 -7.61 16.37
C ILE A 404 20.65 -6.99 14.98
N ALA A 405 21.15 -5.75 14.80
CA ALA A 405 21.08 -5.06 13.52
C ALA A 405 21.79 -5.85 12.39
N THR A 406 22.93 -6.48 12.69
CA THR A 406 23.63 -7.33 11.74
C THR A 406 22.87 -8.62 11.43
N ALA A 407 22.33 -9.30 12.45
CA ALA A 407 21.60 -10.55 12.28
C ALA A 407 20.29 -10.38 11.46
N LEU A 408 19.70 -9.19 11.46
CA LEU A 408 18.51 -8.87 10.68
C LEU A 408 18.81 -8.59 9.19
N VAL A 409 20.09 -8.43 8.79
CA VAL A 409 20.43 -8.11 7.40
C VAL A 409 20.00 -9.21 6.44
N ASP A 410 20.17 -10.45 6.83
CA ASP A 410 19.82 -11.61 6.01
C ASP A 410 18.40 -12.13 6.24
N ARG A 411 17.68 -11.56 7.22
CA ARG A 411 16.35 -12.02 7.64
C ARG A 411 15.22 -11.09 7.19
N LEU A 412 15.49 -9.79 7.11
CA LEU A 412 14.45 -8.78 6.81
C LEU A 412 14.92 -7.79 5.73
N PRO A 413 14.02 -7.38 4.84
CA PRO A 413 14.25 -6.27 3.92
C PRO A 413 14.64 -5.00 4.68
N LYS A 414 15.40 -4.11 4.04
CA LYS A 414 15.92 -2.88 4.67
C LYS A 414 14.84 -2.01 5.31
N TYR A 415 13.68 -1.89 4.66
CA TYR A 415 12.56 -1.06 5.11
C TYR A 415 11.82 -1.63 6.34
N MET A 416 12.00 -2.92 6.65
CA MET A 416 11.41 -3.56 7.83
C MET A 416 12.32 -3.53 9.06
N ARG A 417 13.60 -3.21 8.90
CA ARG A 417 14.56 -3.24 10.00
C ARG A 417 14.31 -2.09 10.97
N PRO A 418 14.22 -2.36 12.29
CA PRO A 418 13.99 -1.31 13.28
C PRO A 418 15.03 -0.17 13.19
N ASN A 419 14.52 1.06 13.31
CA ASN A 419 15.36 2.26 13.33
C ASN A 419 15.98 2.53 14.71
N LYS A 420 15.34 2.02 15.78
CA LYS A 420 15.80 2.17 17.15
C LYS A 420 15.64 0.85 17.89
N TYR A 421 16.67 0.50 18.67
CA TYR A 421 16.70 -0.68 19.53
C TYR A 421 16.87 -0.24 20.97
N ILE A 422 16.00 -0.71 21.86
CA ILE A 422 15.99 -0.38 23.27
C ILE A 422 16.01 -1.68 24.07
N ARG A 423 17.04 -1.88 24.90
CA ARG A 423 17.11 -3.02 25.80
C ARG A 423 16.29 -2.77 27.07
N MET A 424 15.55 -3.78 27.49
CA MET A 424 14.94 -3.85 28.82
C MET A 424 15.42 -5.10 29.56
N GLU A 425 15.46 -5.03 30.89
CA GLU A 425 15.77 -6.19 31.73
C GLU A 425 14.57 -7.12 31.85
N GLN A 426 13.37 -6.56 31.87
CA GLN A 426 12.12 -7.30 31.93
C GLN A 426 11.03 -6.55 31.15
N MET A 427 10.32 -7.28 30.29
CA MET A 427 9.19 -6.74 29.56
C MET A 427 7.98 -6.57 30.45
N PRO A 428 7.25 -5.44 30.36
CA PRO A 428 6.00 -5.28 31.08
C PRO A 428 4.93 -6.20 30.50
N LEU A 429 4.16 -6.83 31.39
CA LEU A 429 3.05 -7.70 31.02
C LEU A 429 1.73 -7.06 31.41
N ASN A 430 0.71 -7.25 30.59
CA ASN A 430 -0.66 -6.86 30.91
C ASN A 430 -1.34 -7.88 31.84
N ALA A 431 -2.60 -7.63 32.21
CA ALA A 431 -3.38 -8.51 33.10
C ALA A 431 -3.55 -9.96 32.55
N HIS A 432 -3.33 -10.18 31.24
CA HIS A 432 -3.42 -11.49 30.58
C HIS A 432 -2.04 -12.15 30.35
N VAL A 433 -0.99 -11.69 31.06
CA VAL A 433 0.39 -12.21 30.96
C VAL A 433 0.98 -12.08 29.54
N LYS A 434 0.46 -11.13 28.74
CA LYS A 434 1.02 -10.77 27.44
C LYS A 434 1.82 -9.47 27.54
N ILE A 435 2.82 -9.28 26.68
CA ILE A 435 3.59 -8.02 26.64
C ILE A 435 2.64 -6.84 26.48
N ASP A 436 2.76 -5.86 27.39
CA ASP A 436 1.99 -4.63 27.35
C ASP A 436 2.64 -3.62 26.37
N ARG A 437 2.35 -3.81 25.08
CA ARG A 437 2.84 -2.93 24.02
C ARG A 437 2.39 -1.48 24.19
N ARG A 438 1.18 -1.26 24.74
CA ARG A 438 0.64 0.07 25.00
C ARG A 438 1.46 0.79 26.06
N LEU A 439 1.77 0.10 27.14
CA LEU A 439 2.62 0.65 28.20
C LEU A 439 4.04 0.95 27.71
N LEU A 440 4.64 0.04 26.90
CA LEU A 440 5.96 0.28 26.28
C LEU A 440 5.96 1.53 25.42
N ARG A 441 4.92 1.74 24.63
CA ARG A 441 4.77 2.92 23.79
C ARG A 441 4.65 4.20 24.64
N THR A 442 3.80 4.20 25.67
CA THR A 442 3.67 5.33 26.60
C THR A 442 4.99 5.66 27.27
N MET A 443 5.72 4.66 27.78
CA MET A 443 7.03 4.85 28.39
C MET A 443 8.05 5.47 27.41
N TYR A 444 7.98 5.10 26.14
CA TYR A 444 8.83 5.67 25.09
C TYR A 444 8.47 7.13 24.81
N GLU A 445 7.18 7.45 24.65
CA GLU A 445 6.66 8.81 24.40
C GLU A 445 7.00 9.76 25.57
N GLU A 446 6.97 9.26 26.82
CA GLU A 446 7.38 9.99 28.02
C GLU A 446 8.90 10.07 28.21
N GLY A 447 9.70 9.50 27.31
CA GLY A 447 11.16 9.49 27.40
C GLY A 447 11.75 8.60 28.50
N LYS A 448 10.96 7.70 29.07
CA LYS A 448 11.37 6.72 30.09
C LYS A 448 12.14 5.53 29.52
N LEU A 449 12.02 5.27 28.20
CA LEU A 449 12.80 4.30 27.46
C LEU A 449 13.91 5.00 26.68
N LYS A 450 15.17 4.67 26.99
CA LYS A 450 16.36 5.29 26.37
C LYS A 450 17.12 4.33 25.46
#